data_7ccd06740a9f8f8ed7554443ac36a05a
#
_entry.id   7ccd06740a9f8f8ed7554443ac36a05a
#
_cell.length_a   1.000
_cell.length_b   1.000
_cell.length_c   1.000
_cell.angle_alpha   90.00
_cell.angle_beta   90.00
_cell.angle_gamma   90.00
#
_symmetry.space_group_name_H-M   'P 1'
#
loop_
_entity.id
_entity.type
_entity.pdbx_description
1 polymer ?
#
loop_
_entity_poly.entity_id
_entity_poly.type
_entity_poly.pdbx_seq_one_letter_code
_entity_poly.pdbx_strand_id
1 'polypeptide(L)'
;MKKTIIGITLDNEEKGGYSKFPWYAIRKNYLHSIEKFGGIPFPLFHSLTSINKILNIIDGLIVTGGDFDICPSFYGQKKENSRNEKTLRTLFEIELCKKSLLKNIPIFGICGGEQLINISLGGTLIQDIKSLKNKTLNHEQANPRDQTSHKVYI
;
A
#
# COMPACT_ATOMS: atom_id res chain seq x y z
N MET A 1 -22.91 -6.01 18.96
CA MET A 1 -21.84 -5.03 18.67
C MET A 1 -21.70 -4.88 17.16
N LYS A 2 -21.62 -3.66 16.62
CA LYS A 2 -21.31 -3.41 15.19
C LYS A 2 -19.93 -3.98 14.89
N LYS A 3 -19.80 -4.82 13.88
CA LYS A 3 -18.50 -5.33 13.45
C LYS A 3 -17.73 -4.24 12.70
N THR A 4 -16.46 -4.06 13.01
CA THR A 4 -15.58 -3.08 12.38
C THR A 4 -15.21 -3.52 10.96
N ILE A 5 -15.49 -2.69 9.96
CA ILE A 5 -15.18 -2.95 8.56
C ILE A 5 -13.85 -2.28 8.21
N ILE A 6 -12.88 -3.06 7.79
CA ILE A 6 -11.55 -2.57 7.41
C ILE A 6 -11.40 -2.64 5.89
N GLY A 7 -11.38 -1.48 5.24
CA GLY A 7 -11.03 -1.38 3.84
C GLY A 7 -9.56 -1.79 3.64
N ILE A 8 -9.29 -2.59 2.62
CA ILE A 8 -7.93 -3.02 2.30
C ILE A 8 -7.67 -2.91 0.81
N THR A 9 -6.60 -2.18 0.42
CA THR A 9 -6.28 -1.98 -0.99
C THR A 9 -5.73 -3.25 -1.62
N LEU A 10 -6.12 -3.50 -2.87
CA LEU A 10 -5.68 -4.63 -3.67
C LEU A 10 -4.44 -4.27 -4.48
N ASP A 11 -3.67 -5.27 -4.86
CA ASP A 11 -2.75 -5.16 -5.98
C ASP A 11 -3.49 -5.42 -7.30
N ASN A 12 -2.91 -5.00 -8.43
CA ASN A 12 -3.44 -5.29 -9.75
C ASN A 12 -2.34 -5.85 -10.64
N GLU A 13 -2.74 -6.78 -11.49
CA GLU A 13 -1.91 -7.35 -12.55
C GLU A 13 -2.62 -7.20 -13.89
N GLU A 14 -1.86 -6.93 -14.95
CA GLU A 14 -2.45 -6.77 -16.28
C GLU A 14 -2.93 -8.12 -16.81
N LYS A 15 -2.05 -8.95 -17.23
CA LYS A 15 -2.34 -10.31 -17.72
C LYS A 15 -1.19 -11.24 -17.37
N GLY A 16 -1.47 -12.52 -17.25
CA GLY A 16 -0.48 -13.52 -16.92
C GLY A 16 -0.69 -14.12 -15.53
N GLY A 17 0.09 -15.09 -15.18
CA GLY A 17 -0.11 -15.84 -13.94
C GLY A 17 -1.48 -16.52 -13.89
N TYR A 18 -2.35 -16.06 -13.03
CA TYR A 18 -3.68 -16.63 -12.83
C TYR A 18 -4.64 -16.41 -14.00
N SER A 19 -4.59 -15.25 -14.69
CA SER A 19 -5.60 -14.87 -15.69
C SER A 19 -5.01 -14.32 -16.96
N LYS A 20 -5.69 -14.57 -18.09
CA LYS A 20 -5.40 -13.93 -19.39
C LYS A 20 -5.93 -12.49 -19.47
N PHE A 21 -6.75 -12.07 -18.51
CA PHE A 21 -7.33 -10.73 -18.40
C PHE A 21 -6.73 -10.02 -17.16
N PRO A 22 -6.78 -8.68 -17.10
CA PRO A 22 -6.39 -7.94 -15.89
C PRO A 22 -7.18 -8.40 -14.67
N TRP A 23 -6.53 -8.45 -13.52
CA TRP A 23 -7.11 -8.95 -12.29
C TRP A 23 -6.56 -8.24 -11.05
N TYR A 24 -7.33 -8.30 -9.96
CA TYR A 24 -6.91 -7.82 -8.66
C TYR A 24 -6.48 -8.98 -7.77
N ALA A 25 -5.51 -8.71 -6.90
CA ALA A 25 -4.96 -9.71 -6.00
C ALA A 25 -4.74 -9.18 -4.59
N ILE A 26 -4.80 -10.10 -3.63
CA ILE A 26 -4.35 -9.88 -2.27
C ILE A 26 -3.87 -11.20 -1.67
N ARG A 27 -2.83 -11.15 -0.85
CA ARG A 27 -2.38 -12.33 -0.11
C ARG A 27 -3.35 -12.64 1.03
N LYS A 28 -3.68 -13.91 1.22
CA LYS A 28 -4.63 -14.38 2.25
C LYS A 28 -4.27 -13.92 3.66
N ASN A 29 -2.98 -13.82 4.00
CA ASN A 29 -2.54 -13.43 5.33
C ASN A 29 -2.99 -12.02 5.74
N TYR A 30 -3.14 -11.08 4.80
CA TYR A 30 -3.71 -9.77 5.11
C TYR A 30 -5.16 -9.88 5.61
N LEU A 31 -5.99 -10.62 4.87
CA LEU A 31 -7.40 -10.81 5.22
C LEU A 31 -7.56 -11.56 6.54
N HIS A 32 -6.85 -12.68 6.70
CA HIS A 32 -6.88 -13.47 7.94
C HIS A 32 -6.37 -12.67 9.16
N SER A 33 -5.42 -11.75 8.98
CA SER A 33 -4.97 -10.89 10.08
C SER A 33 -6.09 -9.97 10.57
N ILE A 34 -6.87 -9.38 9.67
CA ILE A 34 -8.02 -8.55 10.03
C ILE A 34 -9.08 -9.39 10.77
N GLU A 35 -9.43 -10.57 10.23
CA GLU A 35 -10.41 -11.46 10.82
C GLU A 35 -9.99 -11.95 12.22
N LYS A 36 -8.71 -12.27 12.40
CA LYS A 36 -8.15 -12.71 13.69
C LYS A 36 -8.38 -11.70 14.81
N PHE A 37 -8.42 -10.41 14.49
CA PHE A 37 -8.71 -9.33 15.43
C PHE A 37 -10.16 -8.85 15.42
N GLY A 38 -11.07 -9.64 14.83
CA GLY A 38 -12.52 -9.40 14.85
C GLY A 38 -13.04 -8.39 13.84
N GLY A 39 -12.19 -7.89 12.92
CA GLY A 39 -12.61 -7.03 11.84
C GLY A 39 -13.17 -7.81 10.65
N ILE A 40 -13.90 -7.12 9.78
CA ILE A 40 -14.34 -7.64 8.48
C ILE A 40 -13.44 -7.02 7.41
N PRO A 41 -12.62 -7.79 6.69
CA PRO A 41 -11.84 -7.27 5.58
C PRO A 41 -12.75 -6.94 4.39
N PHE A 42 -12.62 -5.73 3.86
CA PHE A 42 -13.37 -5.25 2.70
C PHE A 42 -12.39 -4.88 1.58
N PRO A 43 -12.14 -5.77 0.60
CA PRO A 43 -11.21 -5.54 -0.48
C PRO A 43 -11.65 -4.38 -1.38
N LEU A 44 -10.72 -3.46 -1.69
CA LEU A 44 -10.97 -2.23 -2.44
C LEU A 44 -10.32 -2.29 -3.82
N PHE A 45 -11.12 -2.25 -4.87
CA PHE A 45 -10.64 -2.10 -6.24
C PHE A 45 -10.38 -0.62 -6.57
N HIS A 46 -9.54 -0.35 -7.58
CA HIS A 46 -9.06 1.00 -7.91
C HIS A 46 -10.09 1.83 -8.67
N SER A 47 -11.07 2.39 -7.96
CA SER A 47 -12.12 3.24 -8.52
C SER A 47 -12.14 4.62 -7.86
N LEU A 48 -11.63 5.64 -8.53
CA LEU A 48 -11.62 7.02 -8.05
C LEU A 48 -13.03 7.54 -7.76
N THR A 49 -14.01 7.17 -8.59
CA THR A 49 -15.41 7.61 -8.44
C THR A 49 -16.12 6.98 -7.24
N SER A 50 -15.62 5.85 -6.76
CA SER A 50 -16.23 5.11 -5.64
C SER A 50 -15.68 5.51 -4.27
N ILE A 51 -14.61 6.30 -4.19
CA ILE A 51 -13.91 6.60 -2.93
C ILE A 51 -14.86 7.13 -1.85
N ASN A 52 -15.70 8.11 -2.17
CA ASN A 52 -16.60 8.68 -1.17
C ASN A 52 -17.62 7.67 -0.64
N LYS A 53 -18.09 6.74 -1.49
CA LYS A 53 -19.00 5.66 -1.08
C LYS A 53 -18.25 4.62 -0.21
N ILE A 54 -17.04 4.27 -0.58
CA ILE A 54 -16.16 3.38 0.19
C ILE A 54 -15.95 3.94 1.61
N LEU A 55 -15.57 5.22 1.72
CA LEU A 55 -15.33 5.88 3.01
C LEU A 55 -16.57 6.03 3.90
N ASN A 56 -17.77 5.82 3.38
CA ASN A 56 -18.99 5.76 4.18
C ASN A 56 -19.27 4.33 4.72
N ILE A 57 -18.53 3.34 4.27
CA ILE A 57 -18.74 1.93 4.61
C ILE A 57 -17.68 1.45 5.59
N ILE A 58 -16.41 1.87 5.40
CA ILE A 58 -15.29 1.38 6.18
C ILE A 58 -15.10 2.18 7.48
N ASP A 59 -14.65 1.49 8.53
CA ASP A 59 -14.32 2.08 9.82
C ASP A 59 -12.78 2.29 9.97
N GLY A 60 -11.97 1.70 9.09
CA GLY A 60 -10.51 1.84 9.02
C GLY A 60 -9.98 1.45 7.65
N LEU A 61 -8.76 1.86 7.32
CA LEU A 61 -8.11 1.61 6.03
C LEU A 61 -6.75 0.95 6.22
N ILE A 62 -6.49 -0.12 5.51
CA ILE A 62 -5.15 -0.70 5.32
C ILE A 62 -4.72 -0.47 3.88
N VAL A 63 -3.57 0.19 3.70
CA VAL A 63 -2.90 0.36 2.42
C VAL A 63 -1.80 -0.68 2.33
N THR A 64 -1.91 -1.59 1.37
CA THR A 64 -1.01 -2.73 1.25
C THR A 64 0.27 -2.36 0.49
N GLY A 65 1.31 -3.16 0.67
CA GLY A 65 2.50 -3.13 -0.16
C GLY A 65 2.33 -3.87 -1.49
N GLY A 66 3.44 -4.09 -2.15
CA GLY A 66 3.53 -4.81 -3.42
C GLY A 66 4.94 -4.71 -4.00
N ASP A 67 5.16 -5.36 -5.12
CA ASP A 67 6.41 -5.28 -5.88
C ASP A 67 6.30 -4.18 -6.96
N PHE A 68 6.19 -2.95 -6.51
CA PHE A 68 6.11 -1.77 -7.37
C PHE A 68 6.69 -0.54 -6.67
N ASP A 69 7.19 0.40 -7.46
CA ASP A 69 7.63 1.70 -6.98
C ASP A 69 6.56 2.76 -7.27
N ILE A 70 6.49 3.75 -6.40
CA ILE A 70 5.66 4.92 -6.62
C ILE A 70 6.37 5.86 -7.59
N CYS A 71 5.71 6.22 -8.69
CA CYS A 71 6.28 7.10 -9.69
C CYS A 71 6.77 8.42 -9.06
N PRO A 72 8.03 8.81 -9.28
CA PRO A 72 8.64 10.00 -8.68
C PRO A 72 7.91 11.31 -8.97
N SER A 73 7.14 11.38 -10.04
CA SER A 73 6.31 12.55 -10.36
C SER A 73 5.25 12.85 -9.28
N PHE A 74 4.80 11.85 -8.51
CA PHE A 74 3.86 12.05 -7.41
C PHE A 74 4.44 12.79 -6.20
N TYR A 75 5.77 12.87 -6.10
CA TYR A 75 6.48 13.60 -5.06
C TYR A 75 7.51 14.61 -5.61
N GLY A 76 7.26 15.09 -6.83
CA GLY A 76 7.99 16.21 -7.44
C GLY A 76 9.42 15.89 -7.88
N GLN A 77 9.78 14.63 -8.06
CA GLN A 77 11.11 14.22 -8.51
C GLN A 77 11.11 13.71 -9.94
N LYS A 78 12.26 13.78 -10.60
CA LYS A 78 12.50 13.12 -11.89
C LYS A 78 12.71 11.62 -11.66
N LYS A 79 12.28 10.82 -12.63
CA LYS A 79 12.50 9.37 -12.61
C LYS A 79 13.96 9.05 -12.87
N GLU A 80 14.60 8.34 -11.95
CA GLU A 80 15.98 7.85 -12.06
C GLU A 80 16.04 6.32 -11.99
N ASN A 81 15.45 5.73 -10.96
CA ASN A 81 15.60 4.31 -10.64
C ASN A 81 14.27 3.58 -10.35
N SER A 82 13.13 4.24 -10.43
CA SER A 82 11.84 3.60 -10.11
C SER A 82 11.42 2.58 -11.17
N ARG A 83 10.80 1.47 -10.72
CA ARG A 83 10.42 0.31 -11.53
C ARG A 83 8.98 -0.11 -11.24
N ASN A 84 8.39 -0.85 -12.18
CA ASN A 84 7.07 -1.48 -11.98
C ASN A 84 5.97 -0.53 -11.51
N GLU A 85 5.98 0.72 -11.97
CA GLU A 85 5.04 1.74 -11.52
C GLU A 85 3.59 1.36 -11.83
N LYS A 86 2.72 1.44 -10.83
CA LYS A 86 1.28 1.17 -10.95
C LYS A 86 0.50 2.47 -10.78
N THR A 87 0.50 3.30 -11.81
CA THR A 87 -0.01 4.69 -11.77
C THR A 87 -1.47 4.78 -11.31
N LEU A 88 -2.36 3.94 -11.84
CA LEU A 88 -3.79 3.95 -11.46
C LEU A 88 -4.00 3.56 -10.00
N ARG A 89 -3.28 2.54 -9.52
CA ARG A 89 -3.27 2.13 -8.12
C ARG A 89 -2.79 3.28 -7.23
N THR A 90 -1.65 3.88 -7.58
CA THR A 90 -1.05 4.99 -6.84
C THR A 90 -2.00 6.19 -6.74
N LEU A 91 -2.61 6.60 -7.85
CA LEU A 91 -3.62 7.68 -7.87
C LEU A 91 -4.80 7.39 -6.95
N PHE A 92 -5.36 6.18 -7.06
CA PHE A 92 -6.48 5.75 -6.23
C PHE A 92 -6.12 5.77 -4.74
N GLU A 93 -4.99 5.17 -4.38
CA GLU A 93 -4.55 5.05 -2.98
C GLU A 93 -4.18 6.42 -2.38
N ILE A 94 -3.54 7.34 -3.12
CA ILE A 94 -3.28 8.72 -2.67
C ILE A 94 -4.59 9.44 -2.37
N GLU A 95 -5.55 9.42 -3.29
CA GLU A 95 -6.84 10.08 -3.09
C GLU A 95 -7.64 9.44 -1.94
N LEU A 96 -7.59 8.13 -1.83
CA LEU A 96 -8.23 7.40 -0.73
C LEU A 96 -7.62 7.79 0.62
N CYS A 97 -6.29 7.84 0.74
CA CYS A 97 -5.59 8.26 1.96
C CYS A 97 -5.95 9.71 2.34
N LYS A 98 -5.85 10.66 1.40
CA LYS A 98 -6.17 12.07 1.67
C LYS A 98 -7.59 12.24 2.20
N LYS A 99 -8.57 11.60 1.55
CA LYS A 99 -9.97 11.69 1.96
C LYS A 99 -10.26 10.94 3.26
N SER A 100 -9.54 9.83 3.53
CA SER A 100 -9.63 9.12 4.81
C SER A 100 -9.15 10.01 5.97
N LEU A 101 -8.03 10.71 5.80
CA LEU A 101 -7.51 11.66 6.77
C LEU A 101 -8.51 12.79 7.07
N LEU A 102 -9.12 13.38 6.04
CA LEU A 102 -10.14 14.41 6.20
C LEU A 102 -11.39 13.92 6.96
N LYS A 103 -11.67 12.62 6.90
CA LYS A 103 -12.80 11.99 7.61
C LYS A 103 -12.37 11.38 8.97
N ASN A 104 -11.13 11.56 9.40
CA ASN A 104 -10.56 10.94 10.60
C ASN A 104 -10.70 9.41 10.63
N ILE A 105 -10.67 8.76 9.46
CA ILE A 105 -10.63 7.30 9.37
C ILE A 105 -9.19 6.85 9.64
N PRO A 106 -8.95 5.94 10.62
CA PRO A 106 -7.62 5.41 10.89
C PRO A 106 -7.03 4.72 9.66
N ILE A 107 -5.75 5.00 9.37
CA ILE A 107 -5.02 4.42 8.23
C ILE A 107 -3.79 3.69 8.74
N PHE A 108 -3.57 2.49 8.19
CA PHE A 108 -2.36 1.70 8.44
C PHE A 108 -1.71 1.32 7.11
N GLY A 109 -0.46 1.76 6.89
CA GLY A 109 0.32 1.43 5.69
C GLY A 109 1.31 0.31 5.95
N ILE A 110 1.43 -0.61 5.01
CA ILE A 110 2.35 -1.75 5.09
C ILE A 110 3.31 -1.68 3.90
N CYS A 111 4.63 -1.58 4.13
CA CYS A 111 5.67 -1.52 3.10
C CYS A 111 5.40 -0.37 2.11
N GLY A 112 5.10 -0.66 0.84
CA GLY A 112 4.70 0.35 -0.16
C GLY A 112 3.54 1.24 0.29
N GLY A 113 2.63 0.71 1.12
CA GLY A 113 1.54 1.49 1.69
C GLY A 113 1.99 2.56 2.69
N GLU A 114 3.04 2.31 3.48
CA GLU A 114 3.68 3.32 4.33
C GLU A 114 4.30 4.45 3.48
N GLN A 115 5.03 4.07 2.43
CA GLN A 115 5.61 5.01 1.47
C GLN A 115 4.54 5.90 0.84
N LEU A 116 3.40 5.32 0.50
CA LEU A 116 2.28 6.02 -0.10
C LEU A 116 1.62 7.00 0.86
N ILE A 117 1.46 6.63 2.14
CA ILE A 117 0.97 7.54 3.18
C ILE A 117 1.91 8.74 3.32
N ASN A 118 3.23 8.51 3.35
CA ASN A 118 4.23 9.58 3.40
C ASN A 118 4.06 10.57 2.24
N ILE A 119 3.91 10.08 1.01
CA ILE A 119 3.67 10.91 -0.17
C ILE A 119 2.32 11.64 -0.09
N SER A 120 1.27 10.97 0.37
CA SER A 120 -0.07 11.58 0.54
C SER A 120 -0.06 12.77 1.51
N LEU A 121 0.89 12.78 2.44
CA LEU A 121 1.15 13.86 3.40
C LEU A 121 2.16 14.90 2.90
N GLY A 122 2.63 14.80 1.65
CA GLY A 122 3.58 15.73 1.03
C GLY A 122 5.06 15.38 1.24
N GLY A 123 5.35 14.18 1.74
CA GLY A 123 6.72 13.66 1.86
C GLY A 123 7.31 13.20 0.54
N THR A 124 8.58 12.83 0.56
CA THR A 124 9.34 12.32 -0.59
C THR A 124 9.93 10.95 -0.29
N LEU A 125 10.44 10.26 -1.32
CA LEU A 125 11.10 8.97 -1.20
C LEU A 125 12.51 9.01 -1.78
N ILE A 126 13.37 8.15 -1.28
CA ILE A 126 14.63 7.76 -1.94
C ILE A 126 14.29 6.63 -2.90
N GLN A 127 14.46 6.86 -4.21
CA GLN A 127 14.05 5.91 -5.25
C GLN A 127 14.80 4.58 -5.20
N ASP A 128 16.09 4.61 -4.82
CA ASP A 128 16.89 3.41 -4.62
C ASP A 128 17.87 3.62 -3.46
N ILE A 129 17.66 2.89 -2.36
CA ILE A 129 18.51 2.95 -1.18
C ILE A 129 19.95 2.51 -1.51
N LYS A 130 20.11 1.57 -2.45
CA LYS A 130 21.45 1.08 -2.87
C LYS A 130 22.27 2.15 -3.59
N SER A 131 21.62 3.17 -4.14
CA SER A 131 22.29 4.32 -4.79
C SER A 131 22.94 5.28 -3.78
N LEU A 132 22.58 5.19 -2.51
CA LEU A 132 23.21 5.99 -1.46
C LEU A 132 24.67 5.56 -1.25
N LYS A 133 25.57 6.55 -1.22
CA LYS A 133 27.02 6.33 -1.09
C LYS A 133 27.46 5.64 0.22
N ASN A 134 26.60 5.64 1.22
CA ASN A 134 26.85 5.00 2.52
C ASN A 134 26.48 3.52 2.48
N LYS A 135 27.20 2.68 3.26
CA LYS A 135 26.86 1.26 3.44
C LYS A 135 25.44 1.16 4.02
N THR A 136 24.48 0.82 3.16
CA THR A 136 23.11 0.57 3.59
C THR A 136 22.95 -0.90 3.98
N LEU A 137 22.11 -1.16 4.99
CA LEU A 137 21.69 -2.52 5.30
C LEU A 137 20.84 -3.08 4.16
N ASN A 138 20.89 -4.39 3.98
CA ASN A 138 19.96 -5.05 3.08
C ASN A 138 18.60 -5.17 3.78
N HIS A 139 17.62 -4.35 3.33
CA HIS A 139 16.27 -4.36 3.87
C HIS A 139 15.36 -5.39 3.19
N GLU A 140 15.82 -6.00 2.09
CA GLU A 140 15.11 -7.12 1.47
C GLU A 140 15.40 -8.40 2.24
N GLN A 141 14.46 -8.77 3.11
CA GLN A 141 14.61 -9.90 3.99
C GLN A 141 14.59 -11.22 3.21
N ALA A 142 15.61 -12.07 3.48
CA ALA A 142 15.63 -13.44 2.98
C ALA A 142 14.51 -14.29 3.59
N ASN A 143 14.16 -15.40 2.94
CA ASN A 143 13.25 -16.38 3.54
C ASN A 143 13.93 -17.17 4.67
N PRO A 144 13.20 -17.55 5.73
CA PRO A 144 11.79 -17.27 5.98
C PRO A 144 11.54 -15.81 6.43
N ARG A 145 10.47 -15.20 5.94
CA ARG A 145 10.13 -13.77 6.21
C ARG A 145 9.38 -13.54 7.53
N ASP A 146 9.19 -14.56 8.33
CA ASP A 146 8.57 -14.51 9.66
C ASP A 146 9.58 -14.35 10.80
N GLN A 147 10.88 -14.22 10.47
CA GLN A 147 11.96 -13.99 11.42
C GLN A 147 12.50 -12.56 11.30
N THR A 148 13.04 -12.04 12.40
CA THR A 148 13.72 -10.73 12.40
C THR A 148 15.07 -10.82 11.72
N SER A 149 15.43 -9.80 10.91
CA SER A 149 16.70 -9.76 10.18
C SER A 149 17.70 -8.73 10.73
N HIS A 150 17.22 -7.63 11.29
CA HIS A 150 18.06 -6.58 11.88
C HIS A 150 17.30 -5.77 12.93
N LYS A 151 18.05 -5.01 13.73
CA LYS A 151 17.47 -4.09 14.72
C LYS A 151 17.05 -2.78 14.04
N VAL A 152 15.94 -2.21 14.50
CA VAL A 152 15.51 -0.85 14.17
C VAL A 152 15.46 -0.04 15.46
N TYR A 153 15.78 1.24 15.37
CA TYR A 153 15.66 2.22 16.46
C TYR A 153 14.51 3.15 16.10
N ILE A 154 13.61 3.36 17.04
CA ILE A 154 12.41 4.21 16.91
C ILE A 154 12.64 5.48 17.71
#